data_aa1524b322764611ddc5f0533a531866
#
_entry.id   aa1524b322764611ddc5f0533a531866
#
_cell.length_a   1.000
_cell.length_b   1.000
_cell.length_c   1.000
_cell.angle_alpha   90.00
_cell.angle_beta   90.00
_cell.angle_gamma   90.00
#
_symmetry.space_group_name_H-M   'P 1'
#
loop_
_entity.id
_entity.type
_entity.pdbx_description
1 polymer ?
#
loop_
_entity_poly.entity_id
_entity_poly.type
_entity_poly.pdbx_seq_one_letter_code
_entity_poly.pdbx_strand_id
1 'polypeptide(L)'
;EELNIPTSPYRFASDFEEFSEAVKTIGMPCVVKPIMSSSGHGQSVIRKEEDIQHSWDYAQEGGRAGAGKVIVEGFVDFDYEITQLTVRHINGTSFCEPIGHIQVDGDYRESWQPQQMTSSAKEKAREIARKITDALGGRGIFGVELFIKGDDVIFSEVSPRPHDTGMVTMISQDQSQFALHARAVLGLPIPNITFHGPSASRAIVVEGDSN
;
A
#
# COMPACT_ATOMS: atom_id res chain seq x y z
N GLU A 1 -12.80 3.87 9.68
CA GLU A 1 -14.25 4.13 9.92
C GLU A 1 -14.59 5.63 9.80
N GLU A 2 -13.80 6.54 10.39
CA GLU A 2 -14.08 7.99 10.38
C GLU A 2 -14.17 8.58 8.96
N LEU A 3 -13.38 8.09 8.02
CA LEU A 3 -13.36 8.60 6.64
C LEU A 3 -14.43 7.99 5.74
N ASN A 4 -15.14 6.97 6.21
CA ASN A 4 -16.13 6.22 5.43
C ASN A 4 -15.64 5.83 4.03
N ILE A 5 -14.46 5.22 3.98
CA ILE A 5 -13.85 4.66 2.76
C ILE A 5 -13.95 3.13 2.79
N PRO A 6 -14.12 2.47 1.63
CA PRO A 6 -14.08 1.02 1.56
C PRO A 6 -12.70 0.49 2.00
N THR A 7 -12.69 -0.42 2.97
CA THR A 7 -11.51 -1.13 3.43
C THR A 7 -11.90 -2.55 3.84
N SER A 8 -10.93 -3.44 3.93
CA SER A 8 -11.13 -4.78 4.48
C SER A 8 -11.71 -4.70 5.91
N PRO A 9 -12.63 -5.58 6.32
CA PRO A 9 -13.00 -5.69 7.72
C PRO A 9 -11.76 -6.07 8.55
N TYR A 10 -11.59 -5.47 9.71
CA TYR A 10 -10.39 -5.68 10.51
C TYR A 10 -10.66 -5.71 12.02
N ARG A 11 -9.73 -6.34 12.77
CA ARG A 11 -9.65 -6.32 14.22
C ARG A 11 -8.22 -6.20 14.67
N PHE A 12 -8.00 -5.42 15.73
CA PHE A 12 -6.71 -5.39 16.42
C PHE A 12 -6.70 -6.43 17.54
N ALA A 13 -5.53 -7.01 17.79
CA ALA A 13 -5.30 -7.92 18.90
C ALA A 13 -3.96 -7.63 19.57
N SER A 14 -3.92 -7.70 20.89
CA SER A 14 -2.75 -7.41 21.73
C SER A 14 -2.17 -8.65 22.38
N ASP A 15 -2.92 -9.74 22.39
CA ASP A 15 -2.53 -11.05 22.90
C ASP A 15 -3.13 -12.17 22.05
N PHE A 16 -2.77 -13.41 22.35
CA PHE A 16 -3.20 -14.57 21.58
C PHE A 16 -4.70 -14.88 21.72
N GLU A 17 -5.31 -14.55 22.84
CA GLU A 17 -6.74 -14.77 23.08
C GLU A 17 -7.57 -13.80 22.22
N GLU A 18 -7.26 -12.52 22.27
CA GLU A 18 -7.84 -11.48 21.40
C GLU A 18 -7.61 -11.80 19.91
N PHE A 19 -6.41 -12.29 19.57
CA PHE A 19 -6.08 -12.68 18.21
C PHE A 19 -6.93 -13.85 17.70
N SER A 20 -7.08 -14.90 18.51
CA SER A 20 -7.90 -16.06 18.16
C SER A 20 -9.37 -15.67 17.97
N GLU A 21 -9.88 -14.77 18.80
CA GLU A 21 -11.24 -14.25 18.68
C GLU A 21 -11.40 -13.33 17.45
N ALA A 22 -10.37 -12.52 17.14
CA ALA A 22 -10.35 -11.69 15.93
C ALA A 22 -10.41 -12.54 14.66
N VAL A 23 -9.64 -13.64 14.59
CA VAL A 23 -9.67 -14.59 13.46
C VAL A 23 -11.06 -15.22 13.30
N LYS A 24 -11.69 -15.62 14.40
CA LYS A 24 -13.06 -16.18 14.35
C LYS A 24 -14.09 -15.16 13.88
N THR A 25 -13.96 -13.91 14.34
CA THR A 25 -14.89 -12.82 13.97
C THR A 25 -14.75 -12.41 12.51
N ILE A 26 -13.51 -12.26 12.03
CA ILE A 26 -13.22 -11.90 10.64
C ILE A 26 -13.54 -13.04 9.69
N GLY A 27 -13.27 -14.29 10.11
CA GLY A 27 -13.40 -15.48 9.29
C GLY A 27 -12.14 -15.77 8.48
N MET A 28 -12.12 -16.95 7.88
CA MET A 28 -11.01 -17.41 7.03
C MET A 28 -11.44 -17.47 5.55
N PRO A 29 -10.56 -17.13 4.60
CA PRO A 29 -9.19 -16.69 4.82
C PRO A 29 -9.09 -15.26 5.38
N CYS A 30 -8.04 -14.99 6.19
CA CYS A 30 -7.73 -13.64 6.67
C CYS A 30 -6.22 -13.41 6.66
N VAL A 31 -5.84 -12.14 6.70
CA VAL A 31 -4.44 -11.69 6.68
C VAL A 31 -4.07 -11.17 8.06
N VAL A 32 -2.91 -11.57 8.56
CA VAL A 32 -2.34 -11.08 9.82
C VAL A 32 -1.13 -10.22 9.52
N LYS A 33 -1.06 -9.04 10.13
CA LYS A 33 0.08 -8.13 9.99
C LYS A 33 0.49 -7.60 11.37
N PRO A 34 1.80 -7.56 11.72
CA PRO A 34 2.26 -6.77 12.85
C PRO A 34 1.98 -5.29 12.61
N ILE A 35 1.57 -4.54 13.65
CA ILE A 35 1.31 -3.10 13.50
C ILE A 35 2.56 -2.32 13.10
N MET A 36 3.74 -2.76 13.57
CA MET A 36 5.03 -2.14 13.27
C MET A 36 5.90 -3.11 12.47
N SER A 37 5.66 -3.19 11.17
CA SER A 37 6.49 -3.97 10.25
C SER A 37 6.71 -3.20 8.94
N SER A 38 7.56 -3.74 8.06
CA SER A 38 7.78 -3.24 6.72
C SER A 38 8.08 -4.40 5.78
N SER A 39 7.81 -4.23 4.50
CA SER A 39 8.08 -5.23 3.45
C SER A 39 7.46 -6.59 3.77
N GLY A 40 6.26 -6.61 4.35
CA GLY A 40 5.54 -7.85 4.65
C GLY A 40 6.14 -8.75 5.73
N HIS A 41 7.22 -8.34 6.42
CA HIS A 41 7.82 -9.15 7.50
C HIS A 41 6.81 -9.41 8.62
N GLY A 42 6.63 -10.68 8.98
CA GLY A 42 5.64 -11.12 9.95
C GLY A 42 4.19 -11.17 9.42
N GLN A 43 3.98 -10.83 8.15
CA GLN A 43 2.66 -10.96 7.52
C GLN A 43 2.41 -12.40 7.08
N SER A 44 1.22 -12.90 7.33
CA SER A 44 0.80 -14.24 6.90
C SER A 44 -0.67 -14.29 6.55
N VAL A 45 -1.07 -15.34 5.82
CA VAL A 45 -2.47 -15.61 5.48
C VAL A 45 -2.92 -16.86 6.24
N ILE A 46 -3.94 -16.73 7.07
CA ILE A 46 -4.60 -17.84 7.75
C ILE A 46 -5.69 -18.38 6.83
N ARG A 47 -5.56 -19.64 6.43
CA ARG A 47 -6.56 -20.34 5.58
C ARG A 47 -7.32 -21.41 6.32
N LYS A 48 -6.77 -21.91 7.43
CA LYS A 48 -7.32 -22.97 8.25
C LYS A 48 -6.90 -22.79 9.72
N GLU A 49 -7.59 -23.45 10.63
CA GLU A 49 -7.36 -23.30 12.07
C GLU A 49 -5.93 -23.67 12.50
N GLU A 50 -5.31 -24.66 11.85
CA GLU A 50 -3.94 -25.06 12.19
C GLU A 50 -2.89 -23.97 11.90
N ASP A 51 -3.22 -22.99 11.06
CA ASP A 51 -2.31 -21.89 10.73
C ASP A 51 -2.27 -20.80 11.83
N ILE A 52 -3.25 -20.77 12.75
CA ILE A 52 -3.46 -19.68 13.70
C ILE A 52 -2.24 -19.48 14.61
N GLN A 53 -1.74 -20.54 15.26
CA GLN A 53 -0.62 -20.44 16.17
C GLN A 53 0.65 -19.99 15.43
N HIS A 54 0.93 -20.61 14.30
CA HIS A 54 2.11 -20.25 13.50
C HIS A 54 2.06 -18.80 13.03
N SER A 55 0.89 -18.32 12.59
CA SER A 55 0.72 -16.94 12.13
C SER A 55 0.91 -15.93 13.25
N TRP A 56 0.46 -16.24 14.47
CA TRP A 56 0.73 -15.41 15.65
C TRP A 56 2.22 -15.33 15.95
N ASP A 57 2.89 -16.49 16.05
CA ASP A 57 4.31 -16.55 16.40
C ASP A 57 5.16 -15.82 15.35
N TYR A 58 4.88 -16.04 14.06
CA TYR A 58 5.55 -15.33 12.97
C TYR A 58 5.33 -13.81 13.00
N ALA A 59 4.12 -13.36 13.34
CA ALA A 59 3.85 -11.94 13.48
C ALA A 59 4.58 -11.31 14.67
N GLN A 60 4.81 -12.06 15.77
CA GLN A 60 5.59 -11.59 16.91
C GLN A 60 7.09 -11.49 16.59
N GLU A 61 7.63 -12.39 15.79
CA GLU A 61 9.04 -12.37 15.34
C GLU A 61 9.31 -11.26 14.32
N GLY A 62 8.36 -11.00 13.42
CA GLY A 62 8.49 -10.02 12.33
C GLY A 62 8.27 -8.56 12.73
N GLY A 63 7.80 -8.29 13.93
CA GLY A 63 7.55 -6.94 14.44
C GLY A 63 8.82 -6.18 14.74
N ARG A 64 9.03 -5.00 14.15
CA ARG A 64 10.21 -4.13 14.43
C ARG A 64 10.27 -3.60 15.86
N ALA A 65 9.14 -3.53 16.55
CA ALA A 65 9.05 -3.09 17.95
C ALA A 65 9.07 -4.24 18.96
N GLY A 66 9.42 -5.47 18.53
CA GLY A 66 9.29 -6.69 19.32
C GLY A 66 7.86 -7.22 19.35
N ALA A 67 7.59 -8.18 20.26
CA ALA A 67 6.27 -8.75 20.45
C ALA A 67 5.24 -7.65 20.75
N GLY A 68 4.15 -7.63 20.03
CA GLY A 68 3.20 -6.54 20.13
C GLY A 68 1.87 -6.80 19.44
N LYS A 69 1.15 -5.72 19.21
CA LYS A 69 -0.17 -5.76 18.59
C LYS A 69 -0.08 -6.19 17.12
N VAL A 70 -1.10 -6.93 16.72
CA VAL A 70 -1.33 -7.32 15.33
C VAL A 70 -2.67 -6.75 14.86
N ILE A 71 -2.83 -6.66 13.53
CA ILE A 71 -4.12 -6.45 12.87
C ILE A 71 -4.47 -7.75 12.13
N VAL A 72 -5.71 -8.18 12.26
CA VAL A 72 -6.33 -9.27 11.48
C VAL A 72 -7.28 -8.63 10.50
N GLU A 73 -7.05 -8.84 9.22
CA GLU A 73 -7.84 -8.26 8.13
C GLU A 73 -8.50 -9.36 7.31
N GLY A 74 -9.75 -9.14 6.90
CA GLY A 74 -10.42 -10.02 5.96
C GLY A 74 -9.67 -10.09 4.63
N PHE A 75 -9.58 -11.28 4.06
CA PHE A 75 -8.94 -11.47 2.76
C PHE A 75 -9.78 -10.78 1.67
N VAL A 76 -9.14 -9.94 0.87
CA VAL A 76 -9.77 -9.27 -0.26
C VAL A 76 -9.48 -10.06 -1.53
N ASP A 77 -10.53 -10.49 -2.21
CA ASP A 77 -10.44 -11.08 -3.55
C ASP A 77 -10.46 -9.93 -4.57
N PHE A 78 -9.33 -9.65 -5.21
CA PHE A 78 -9.15 -8.54 -6.15
C PHE A 78 -8.58 -9.01 -7.48
N ASP A 79 -8.81 -8.22 -8.53
CA ASP A 79 -8.29 -8.48 -9.87
C ASP A 79 -6.81 -8.05 -9.98
N TYR A 80 -6.47 -6.88 -9.40
CA TYR A 80 -5.11 -6.33 -9.34
C TYR A 80 -5.00 -5.27 -8.26
N GLU A 81 -3.76 -4.98 -7.88
CA GLU A 81 -3.40 -3.93 -6.94
C GLU A 81 -2.75 -2.75 -7.65
N ILE A 82 -2.99 -1.54 -7.16
CA ILE A 82 -2.34 -0.33 -7.65
C ILE A 82 -1.72 0.48 -6.51
N THR A 83 -0.70 1.23 -6.85
CA THR A 83 -0.26 2.38 -6.05
C THR A 83 -0.73 3.66 -6.73
N GLN A 84 -1.56 4.44 -6.04
CA GLN A 84 -1.93 5.78 -6.44
C GLN A 84 -1.00 6.79 -5.76
N LEU A 85 0.06 7.20 -6.46
CA LEU A 85 0.92 8.28 -5.97
C LEU A 85 0.15 9.59 -5.93
N THR A 86 0.04 10.14 -4.73
CA THR A 86 -0.74 11.34 -4.41
C THR A 86 0.19 12.38 -3.81
N VAL A 87 0.22 13.57 -4.38
CA VAL A 87 1.14 14.63 -3.98
C VAL A 87 0.36 15.78 -3.37
N ARG A 88 0.54 16.03 -2.07
CA ARG A 88 -0.03 17.19 -1.40
C ARG A 88 0.98 18.33 -1.40
N HIS A 89 0.61 19.46 -1.95
CA HIS A 89 1.50 20.61 -2.15
C HIS A 89 0.80 21.92 -1.86
N ILE A 90 1.51 23.04 -1.98
CA ILE A 90 1.01 24.37 -1.60
C ILE A 90 -0.28 24.78 -2.34
N ASN A 91 -0.45 24.32 -3.57
CA ASN A 91 -1.60 24.67 -4.42
C ASN A 91 -2.70 23.59 -4.44
N GLY A 92 -2.63 22.57 -3.58
CA GLY A 92 -3.62 21.50 -3.52
C GLY A 92 -3.04 20.10 -3.60
N THR A 93 -3.75 19.21 -4.30
CA THR A 93 -3.38 17.79 -4.44
C THR A 93 -3.31 17.41 -5.92
N SER A 94 -2.18 16.84 -6.33
CA SER A 94 -1.96 16.27 -7.67
C SER A 94 -1.82 14.75 -7.62
N PHE A 95 -2.16 14.08 -8.71
CA PHE A 95 -2.07 12.63 -8.83
C PHE A 95 -1.18 12.25 -10.01
N CYS A 96 -0.30 11.27 -9.81
CA CYS A 96 0.33 10.58 -10.92
C CYS A 96 -0.67 9.62 -11.58
N GLU A 97 -0.35 9.14 -12.79
CA GLU A 97 -1.10 8.01 -13.36
C GLU A 97 -0.97 6.78 -12.46
N PRO A 98 -2.02 5.94 -12.36
CA PRO A 98 -2.00 4.75 -11.51
C PRO A 98 -0.86 3.81 -11.89
N ILE A 99 -0.21 3.25 -10.89
CA ILE A 99 0.90 2.32 -11.04
C ILE A 99 0.42 0.91 -10.68
N GLY A 100 0.49 -0.02 -11.64
CA GLY A 100 0.36 -1.44 -11.38
C GLY A 100 1.67 -2.03 -10.90
N HIS A 101 1.64 -3.05 -10.05
CA HIS A 101 2.84 -3.67 -9.53
C HIS A 101 2.66 -5.15 -9.20
N ILE A 102 3.78 -5.83 -9.06
CA ILE A 102 3.88 -7.20 -8.55
C ILE A 102 4.80 -7.17 -7.34
N GLN A 103 4.31 -7.75 -6.25
CA GLN A 103 5.10 -8.06 -5.06
C GLN A 103 5.20 -9.59 -4.90
N VAL A 104 6.32 -10.07 -4.40
CA VAL A 104 6.53 -11.48 -4.04
C VAL A 104 7.07 -11.51 -2.63
N ASP A 105 6.39 -12.21 -1.74
CA ASP A 105 6.73 -12.32 -0.32
C ASP A 105 6.87 -10.94 0.38
N GLY A 106 6.06 -9.95 -0.05
CA GLY A 106 6.10 -8.58 0.46
C GLY A 106 7.17 -7.69 -0.19
N ASP A 107 8.04 -8.23 -1.04
CA ASP A 107 9.06 -7.47 -1.74
C ASP A 107 8.59 -7.00 -3.11
N TYR A 108 8.84 -5.73 -3.40
CA TYR A 108 8.65 -5.17 -4.74
C TYR A 108 9.48 -5.92 -5.79
N ARG A 109 8.84 -6.32 -6.88
CA ARG A 109 9.51 -6.98 -8.03
C ARG A 109 9.41 -6.18 -9.31
N GLU A 110 8.22 -5.76 -9.68
CA GLU A 110 7.96 -5.02 -10.92
C GLU A 110 6.89 -3.96 -10.70
N SER A 111 6.97 -2.87 -11.46
CA SER A 111 5.89 -1.91 -11.60
C SER A 111 5.80 -1.37 -13.01
N TRP A 112 4.63 -0.92 -13.40
CA TRP A 112 4.38 -0.28 -14.70
C TRP A 112 3.41 0.87 -14.54
N GLN A 113 3.50 1.82 -15.45
CA GLN A 113 2.65 3.00 -15.50
C GLN A 113 2.32 3.35 -16.95
N PRO A 114 1.02 3.58 -17.30
CA PRO A 114 -0.12 3.54 -16.40
C PRO A 114 -0.65 2.11 -16.23
N GLN A 115 -1.25 1.81 -15.08
CA GLN A 115 -2.12 0.65 -14.96
C GLN A 115 -3.41 0.94 -15.72
N GLN A 116 -3.79 0.03 -16.62
CA GLN A 116 -5.07 0.11 -17.31
C GLN A 116 -6.20 -0.20 -16.33
N MET A 117 -7.17 0.69 -16.28
CA MET A 117 -8.36 0.56 -15.43
C MET A 117 -9.51 1.38 -16.01
N THR A 118 -10.73 1.11 -15.54
CA THR A 118 -11.90 1.89 -15.96
C THR A 118 -11.80 3.33 -15.46
N SER A 119 -12.43 4.26 -16.13
CA SER A 119 -12.52 5.66 -15.69
C SER A 119 -13.18 5.77 -14.31
N SER A 120 -14.20 4.95 -14.05
CA SER A 120 -14.90 4.89 -12.77
C SER A 120 -13.96 4.48 -11.63
N ALA A 121 -13.22 3.37 -11.79
CA ALA A 121 -12.26 2.91 -10.79
C ALA A 121 -11.14 3.93 -10.56
N LYS A 122 -10.65 4.58 -11.63
CA LYS A 122 -9.60 5.62 -11.54
C LYS A 122 -10.06 6.84 -10.73
N GLU A 123 -11.29 7.29 -10.95
CA GLU A 123 -11.86 8.41 -10.18
C GLU A 123 -12.06 8.04 -8.71
N LYS A 124 -12.62 6.87 -8.42
CA LYS A 124 -12.76 6.36 -7.04
C LYS A 124 -11.42 6.23 -6.34
N ALA A 125 -10.40 5.71 -7.02
CA ALA A 125 -9.04 5.59 -6.48
C ALA A 125 -8.46 6.95 -6.07
N ARG A 126 -8.61 7.96 -6.92
CA ARG A 126 -8.18 9.34 -6.61
C ARG A 126 -8.98 9.98 -5.48
N GLU A 127 -10.29 9.73 -5.42
CA GLU A 127 -11.14 10.22 -4.33
C GLU A 127 -10.73 9.63 -2.98
N ILE A 128 -10.56 8.31 -2.91
CA ILE A 128 -10.11 7.60 -1.71
C ILE A 128 -8.74 8.12 -1.29
N ALA A 129 -7.77 8.18 -2.22
CA ALA A 129 -6.44 8.67 -1.94
C ALA A 129 -6.45 10.13 -1.44
N ARG A 130 -7.29 10.99 -2.00
CA ARG A 130 -7.46 12.37 -1.52
C ARG A 130 -7.98 12.40 -0.09
N LYS A 131 -9.06 11.69 0.22
CA LYS A 131 -9.65 11.63 1.57
C LYS A 131 -8.63 11.20 2.62
N ILE A 132 -7.86 10.14 2.32
CA ILE A 132 -6.84 9.61 3.22
C ILE A 132 -5.73 10.63 3.45
N THR A 133 -5.17 11.18 2.38
CA THR A 133 -4.04 12.09 2.49
C THR A 133 -4.43 13.45 3.07
N ASP A 134 -5.67 13.90 2.87
CA ASP A 134 -6.21 15.09 3.52
C ASP A 134 -6.36 14.89 5.03
N ALA A 135 -6.82 13.72 5.46
CA ALA A 135 -6.95 13.38 6.88
C ALA A 135 -5.57 13.27 7.58
N LEU A 136 -4.58 12.71 6.90
CA LEU A 136 -3.21 12.62 7.42
C LEU A 136 -2.53 13.99 7.52
N GLY A 137 -2.88 14.91 6.65
CA GLY A 137 -2.27 16.25 6.63
C GLY A 137 -0.85 16.24 6.05
N GLY A 138 -0.10 17.34 6.29
CA GLY A 138 1.25 17.51 5.80
C GLY A 138 1.36 17.79 4.29
N ARG A 139 2.58 17.97 3.80
CA ARG A 139 2.93 18.12 2.38
C ARG A 139 4.00 17.12 2.01
N GLY A 140 3.89 16.53 0.83
CA GLY A 140 4.79 15.51 0.32
C GLY A 140 4.07 14.57 -0.61
N ILE A 141 4.73 13.48 -0.96
CA ILE A 141 4.14 12.39 -1.71
C ILE A 141 3.66 11.27 -0.78
N PHE A 142 2.56 10.65 -1.16
CA PHE A 142 1.97 9.52 -0.49
C PHE A 142 1.77 8.39 -1.50
N GLY A 143 2.26 7.20 -1.19
CA GLY A 143 1.90 5.96 -1.88
C GLY A 143 0.64 5.39 -1.26
N VAL A 144 -0.49 5.45 -1.97
CA VAL A 144 -1.76 4.88 -1.51
C VAL A 144 -2.00 3.59 -2.26
N GLU A 145 -1.97 2.46 -1.56
CA GLU A 145 -2.20 1.13 -2.13
C GLU A 145 -3.67 0.77 -2.07
N LEU A 146 -4.19 0.30 -3.20
CA LEU A 146 -5.60 0.06 -3.42
C LEU A 146 -5.79 -1.26 -4.16
N PHE A 147 -6.71 -2.10 -3.67
CA PHE A 147 -7.18 -3.27 -4.37
C PHE A 147 -8.31 -2.90 -5.31
N ILE A 148 -8.28 -3.44 -6.53
CA ILE A 148 -9.27 -3.18 -7.57
C ILE A 148 -9.98 -4.47 -7.95
N LYS A 149 -11.32 -4.43 -7.95
CA LYS A 149 -12.16 -5.51 -8.45
C LYS A 149 -13.25 -4.93 -9.35
N GLY A 150 -13.08 -5.07 -10.66
CA GLY A 150 -13.93 -4.35 -11.62
C GLY A 150 -13.88 -2.84 -11.38
N ASP A 151 -15.01 -2.25 -10.97
CA ASP A 151 -15.12 -0.83 -10.61
C ASP A 151 -15.03 -0.57 -9.10
N ASP A 152 -14.90 -1.61 -8.28
CA ASP A 152 -14.75 -1.46 -6.84
C ASP A 152 -13.30 -1.19 -6.48
N VAL A 153 -13.12 -0.23 -5.56
CA VAL A 153 -11.81 0.20 -5.08
C VAL A 153 -11.81 0.10 -3.56
N ILE A 154 -10.87 -0.67 -3.02
CA ILE A 154 -10.75 -0.97 -1.60
C ILE A 154 -9.39 -0.47 -1.13
N PHE A 155 -9.37 0.31 -0.05
CA PHE A 155 -8.13 0.78 0.55
C PHE A 155 -7.38 -0.36 1.23
N SER A 156 -6.08 -0.45 0.95
CA SER A 156 -5.13 -1.38 1.59
C SER A 156 -4.23 -0.64 2.58
N GLU A 157 -3.33 0.20 2.06
CA GLU A 157 -2.27 0.82 2.86
C GLU A 157 -1.95 2.24 2.38
N VAL A 158 -1.36 3.07 3.24
CA VAL A 158 -0.80 4.37 2.86
C VAL A 158 0.60 4.54 3.45
N SER A 159 1.54 4.88 2.56
CA SER A 159 2.92 5.23 2.91
C SER A 159 3.14 6.73 2.69
N PRO A 160 3.34 7.55 3.74
CA PRO A 160 3.55 9.00 3.61
C PRO A 160 5.00 9.32 3.21
N ARG A 161 5.48 8.72 2.12
CA ARG A 161 6.84 8.78 1.60
C ARG A 161 6.88 8.34 0.13
N PRO A 162 8.01 8.57 -0.59
CA PRO A 162 8.26 7.87 -1.85
C PRO A 162 8.11 6.36 -1.69
N HIS A 163 7.54 5.70 -2.70
CA HIS A 163 7.17 4.28 -2.67
C HIS A 163 7.99 3.47 -3.67
N ASP A 164 8.31 2.22 -3.35
CA ASP A 164 9.14 1.36 -4.22
C ASP A 164 8.51 1.16 -5.59
N THR A 165 7.18 0.97 -5.64
CA THR A 165 6.43 0.87 -6.91
C THR A 165 6.55 2.14 -7.76
N GLY A 166 6.80 3.30 -7.14
CA GLY A 166 6.96 4.59 -7.79
C GLY A 166 8.29 4.80 -8.50
N MET A 167 9.23 3.82 -8.46
CA MET A 167 10.50 3.90 -9.19
C MET A 167 10.29 4.10 -10.70
N VAL A 168 9.22 3.56 -11.25
CA VAL A 168 8.84 3.74 -12.67
C VAL A 168 8.68 5.21 -13.06
N THR A 169 8.36 6.11 -12.13
CA THR A 169 8.21 7.55 -12.38
C THR A 169 9.50 8.24 -12.80
N MET A 170 10.66 7.61 -12.59
CA MET A 170 11.95 8.14 -13.03
C MET A 170 12.08 8.19 -14.56
N ILE A 171 11.26 7.43 -15.29
CA ILE A 171 11.28 7.36 -16.75
C ILE A 171 9.93 7.68 -17.37
N SER A 172 8.82 7.41 -16.69
CA SER A 172 7.45 7.53 -17.25
C SER A 172 6.92 8.96 -17.29
N GLN A 173 7.49 9.88 -16.51
CA GLN A 173 7.00 11.26 -16.40
C GLN A 173 8.14 12.28 -16.22
N ASP A 174 7.83 13.56 -16.44
CA ASP A 174 8.80 14.66 -16.39
C ASP A 174 9.36 14.94 -14.99
N GLN A 175 8.60 14.62 -13.94
CA GLN A 175 9.02 14.76 -12.55
C GLN A 175 8.87 13.43 -11.83
N SER A 176 9.98 12.84 -11.40
CA SER A 176 9.95 11.61 -10.60
C SER A 176 9.22 11.82 -9.27
N GLN A 177 8.79 10.74 -8.64
CA GLN A 177 8.21 10.77 -7.30
C GLN A 177 9.11 11.52 -6.29
N PHE A 178 10.42 11.41 -6.42
CA PHE A 178 11.39 12.07 -5.55
C PHE A 178 11.42 13.59 -5.79
N ALA A 179 11.39 14.01 -7.05
CA ALA A 179 11.30 15.42 -7.40
C ALA A 179 9.99 16.05 -6.92
N LEU A 180 8.87 15.35 -7.10
CA LEU A 180 7.54 15.76 -6.61
C LEU A 180 7.52 15.87 -5.08
N HIS A 181 8.11 14.90 -4.38
CA HIS A 181 8.20 14.92 -2.92
C HIS A 181 9.03 16.14 -2.43
N ALA A 182 10.22 16.31 -2.98
CA ALA A 182 11.09 17.45 -2.62
C ALA A 182 10.42 18.80 -2.86
N ARG A 183 9.76 18.98 -4.02
CA ARG A 183 9.03 20.23 -4.32
C ARG A 183 7.88 20.45 -3.33
N ALA A 184 7.12 19.43 -3.01
CA ALA A 184 5.99 19.53 -2.08
C ALA A 184 6.44 19.92 -0.67
N VAL A 185 7.50 19.26 -0.15
CA VAL A 185 8.06 19.53 1.19
C VAL A 185 8.65 20.95 1.27
N LEU A 186 9.34 21.39 0.23
CA LEU A 186 9.93 22.74 0.16
C LEU A 186 8.91 23.84 -0.14
N GLY A 187 7.63 23.50 -0.33
CA GLY A 187 6.59 24.47 -0.66
C GLY A 187 6.74 25.07 -2.07
N LEU A 188 7.46 24.41 -2.96
CA LEU A 188 7.59 24.82 -4.35
C LEU A 188 6.32 24.44 -5.13
N PRO A 189 5.93 25.23 -6.14
CA PRO A 189 4.77 24.90 -6.96
C PRO A 189 5.03 23.62 -7.75
N ILE A 190 4.00 22.76 -7.84
CA ILE A 190 4.00 21.60 -8.72
C ILE A 190 3.18 21.97 -9.95
N PRO A 191 3.82 22.07 -11.13
CA PRO A 191 3.11 22.23 -12.39
C PRO A 191 2.38 20.95 -12.76
N ASN A 192 1.76 20.93 -13.94
CA ASN A 192 1.19 19.69 -14.46
C ASN A 192 2.28 18.60 -14.56
N ILE A 193 1.95 17.42 -14.10
CA ILE A 193 2.80 16.24 -14.26
C ILE A 193 2.58 15.72 -15.68
N THR A 194 3.64 15.77 -16.50
CA THR A 194 3.58 15.32 -17.89
C THR A 194 3.99 13.86 -17.97
N PHE A 195 3.08 13.04 -18.43
CA PHE A 195 3.32 11.62 -18.67
C PHE A 195 3.95 11.43 -20.05
N HIS A 196 5.10 10.75 -20.13
CA HIS A 196 5.85 10.55 -21.38
C HIS A 196 5.34 9.36 -22.17
N GLY A 197 4.82 8.32 -21.50
CA GLY A 197 4.33 7.11 -22.12
C GLY A 197 4.49 5.87 -21.25
N PRO A 198 3.89 4.74 -21.67
CA PRO A 198 3.96 3.48 -20.92
C PRO A 198 5.41 3.08 -20.64
N SER A 199 5.67 2.78 -19.38
CA SER A 199 6.99 2.45 -18.87
C SER A 199 6.90 1.38 -17.80
N ALA A 200 7.99 0.64 -17.59
CA ALA A 200 8.09 -0.36 -16.54
C ALA A 200 9.43 -0.25 -15.79
N SER A 201 9.43 -0.71 -14.56
CA SER A 201 10.60 -0.81 -13.69
C SER A 201 10.62 -2.20 -13.05
N ARG A 202 11.81 -2.77 -12.91
CA ARG A 202 12.01 -4.08 -12.28
C ARG A 202 13.18 -4.04 -11.32
N ALA A 203 12.97 -4.60 -10.12
CA ALA A 203 14.05 -4.84 -9.18
C ALA A 203 14.87 -6.08 -9.61
N ILE A 204 16.18 -5.94 -9.63
CA ILE A 204 17.12 -7.08 -9.78
C ILE A 204 17.59 -7.43 -8.39
N VAL A 205 17.09 -8.53 -7.86
CA VAL A 205 17.49 -9.05 -6.54
C VAL A 205 18.63 -10.04 -6.75
N VAL A 206 19.75 -9.81 -6.09
CA VAL A 206 20.89 -10.70 -6.09
C VAL A 206 20.93 -11.43 -4.76
N GLU A 207 20.84 -12.75 -4.81
CA GLU A 207 21.02 -13.64 -3.66
C GLU A 207 22.44 -14.18 -3.66
N GLY A 208 23.09 -14.19 -2.52
CA GLY A 208 24.44 -14.76 -2.33
C GLY A 208 25.25 -14.01 -1.28
N ASP A 209 26.33 -14.65 -0.83
CA ASP A 209 27.30 -14.04 0.07
C ASP A 209 28.10 -12.98 -0.70
N SER A 210 28.11 -11.75 -0.21
CA SER A 210 29.05 -10.74 -0.70
C SER A 210 30.42 -11.01 -0.07
N ASN A 211 31.40 -11.36 -0.90
CA ASN A 211 32.82 -11.40 -0.50
C ASN A 211 33.39 -9.99 -0.37
#